data_78e50173eeba1da42c5347c7b6e18dc5
#
_entry.id   78e50173eeba1da42c5347c7b6e18dc5
#
_cell.length_a   1.000
_cell.length_b   1.000
_cell.length_c   1.000
_cell.angle_alpha   90.00
_cell.angle_beta   90.00
_cell.angle_gamma   90.00
#
_symmetry.space_group_name_H-M   'P 1'
#
loop_
_entity.id
_entity.type
_entity.pdbx_description
1 polymer ?
#
loop_
_entity_poly.entity_id
_entity_poly.type
_entity_poly.pdbx_seq_one_letter_code
_entity_poly.pdbx_strand_id
1 'polypeptide(L)'
;MAEALAEQGPAQATGAAGHLDRVALRDWLVTHLPGPFGSDSHGGGRAEMRAQRLPAGQSNPTWRLTQGDQTWVLRAKPGPAAGLLPSAHAIEREFAVLRALQGSGVPVPAVHALCEDESVIGAAFYVMDFVDGRIVRDVTLPDEKPPQRAALHDDAVRVLAALHGVDWRARGLSGFGRHDSFLTRMIARWTRQYAATVDTPIDAMQRLAQWLPAHVPAPGPADEALSLVHGDFRLENLVFHPREPRVVAVLDWELSTLGHPLSDLAYHCMAWHLPQGVLRGMAGLDLQALGIPTEAQVIARYLELSGRNGLDTLRAQWPFHLAFNLFRLAAILQGVAHRAARGIASHPQALATGRMAAPVAELGWRIAQQGPG
;
A
#
# COMPACT_ATOMS: atom_id res chain seq x y z
N MET A 1 23.11 6.60 -8.70
CA MET A 1 21.79 6.89 -9.32
C MET A 1 20.93 7.89 -8.52
N ALA A 2 21.58 8.78 -7.73
CA ALA A 2 20.91 9.93 -7.10
C ALA A 2 20.75 11.14 -8.05
N GLU A 3 21.40 11.12 -9.22
CA GLU A 3 21.40 12.25 -10.16
C GLU A 3 20.27 12.24 -11.21
N ALA A 4 19.53 11.16 -11.37
CA ALA A 4 18.48 11.09 -12.42
C ALA A 4 17.11 11.65 -11.98
N LEU A 5 16.99 12.27 -10.80
CA LEU A 5 15.77 12.91 -10.29
C LEU A 5 15.82 14.45 -10.28
N ALA A 6 16.88 15.07 -10.84
CA ALA A 6 17.13 16.51 -10.73
C ALA A 6 16.68 17.36 -11.92
N GLU A 7 16.22 16.79 -13.04
CA GLU A 7 15.84 17.56 -14.23
C GLU A 7 14.40 17.32 -14.70
N GLN A 8 13.42 17.81 -13.94
CA GLN A 8 12.17 18.31 -14.49
C GLN A 8 11.81 19.61 -13.79
N GLY A 9 11.89 20.70 -14.55
CA GLY A 9 11.63 22.06 -14.10
C GLY A 9 10.24 22.23 -13.48
N PRO A 10 9.98 23.36 -12.80
CA PRO A 10 8.80 23.55 -11.98
C PRO A 10 7.53 23.65 -12.83
N ALA A 11 6.74 22.59 -12.87
CA ALA A 11 5.36 22.69 -13.29
C ALA A 11 4.60 23.49 -12.22
N GLN A 12 4.22 24.71 -12.55
CA GLN A 12 3.38 25.58 -11.75
C GLN A 12 2.01 24.95 -11.55
N ALA A 13 1.80 24.31 -10.40
CA ALA A 13 0.48 23.97 -9.91
C ALA A 13 0.01 25.14 -9.02
N THR A 14 -0.72 26.05 -9.60
CA THR A 14 -1.46 27.11 -8.90
C THR A 14 -2.71 26.54 -8.24
N GLY A 15 -2.63 26.24 -6.95
CA GLY A 15 -3.75 25.90 -6.10
C GLY A 15 -3.29 25.87 -4.65
N ALA A 16 -4.13 26.28 -3.70
CA ALA A 16 -3.80 26.48 -2.28
C ALA A 16 -3.21 25.25 -1.53
N ALA A 17 -3.08 24.11 -2.16
CA ALA A 17 -2.47 22.87 -1.64
C ALA A 17 -0.94 22.79 -1.88
N GLY A 18 -0.29 23.83 -2.40
CA GLY A 18 1.12 23.83 -2.82
C GLY A 18 2.11 24.52 -1.88
N HIS A 19 1.65 25.29 -0.93
CA HIS A 19 2.54 26.09 -0.06
C HIS A 19 2.48 25.58 1.37
N LEU A 20 3.54 24.89 1.79
CA LEU A 20 3.73 24.47 3.18
C LEU A 20 4.22 25.70 3.99
N ASP A 21 3.47 26.13 5.02
CA ASP A 21 3.94 27.14 5.96
C ASP A 21 5.09 26.56 6.79
N ARG A 22 6.32 26.88 6.36
CA ARG A 22 7.54 26.35 6.94
C ARG A 22 7.84 26.97 8.32
N VAL A 23 7.35 28.18 8.58
CA VAL A 23 7.58 28.86 9.85
C VAL A 23 6.69 28.23 10.92
N ALA A 24 5.38 28.17 10.67
CA ALA A 24 4.43 27.55 11.58
C ALA A 24 4.76 26.07 11.82
N LEU A 25 5.11 25.32 10.75
CA LEU A 25 5.55 23.94 10.88
C LEU A 25 6.77 23.79 11.78
N ARG A 26 7.80 24.61 11.56
CA ARG A 26 9.01 24.55 12.36
C ARG A 26 8.73 24.85 13.83
N ASP A 27 7.95 25.89 14.12
CA ASP A 27 7.64 26.29 15.49
C ASP A 27 6.86 25.19 16.21
N TRP A 28 5.94 24.55 15.50
CA TRP A 28 5.22 23.38 16.02
C TRP A 28 6.17 22.19 16.28
N LEU A 29 7.06 21.87 15.34
CA LEU A 29 8.03 20.77 15.47
C LEU A 29 9.01 21.00 16.65
N VAL A 30 9.50 22.19 16.83
CA VAL A 30 10.38 22.55 17.97
C VAL A 30 9.66 22.36 19.30
N THR A 31 8.37 22.69 19.35
CA THR A 31 7.56 22.56 20.57
C THR A 31 7.23 21.11 20.90
N HIS A 32 6.90 20.30 19.90
CA HIS A 32 6.39 18.94 20.10
C HIS A 32 7.46 17.84 19.96
N LEU A 33 8.57 18.15 19.27
CA LEU A 33 9.71 17.25 19.05
C LEU A 33 11.03 18.00 19.38
N PRO A 34 11.21 18.48 20.63
CA PRO A 34 12.35 19.32 20.97
C PRO A 34 13.70 18.60 20.80
N GLY A 35 13.75 17.27 20.97
CA GLY A 35 14.98 16.49 20.75
C GLY A 35 15.52 16.62 19.33
N PRO A 36 14.76 16.20 18.30
CA PRO A 36 15.18 16.29 16.90
C PRO A 36 15.28 17.71 16.36
N PHE A 37 14.33 18.59 16.71
CA PHE A 37 14.19 19.92 16.10
C PHE A 37 14.60 21.08 17.01
N GLY A 38 14.81 20.84 18.31
CA GLY A 38 15.07 21.87 19.32
C GLY A 38 16.51 21.98 19.77
N SER A 39 17.37 20.99 19.54
CA SER A 39 18.74 21.02 20.02
C SER A 39 19.66 21.81 19.08
N ASP A 40 20.29 22.86 19.61
CA ASP A 40 21.49 23.47 19.03
C ASP A 40 22.69 22.51 19.24
N SER A 41 22.73 21.39 18.50
CA SER A 41 23.86 20.48 18.51
C SER A 41 25.03 21.16 17.80
N HIS A 42 26.02 21.57 18.60
CA HIS A 42 27.34 22.13 18.23
C HIS A 42 27.37 23.57 17.72
N GLY A 43 27.24 24.59 18.59
CA GLY A 43 27.94 25.88 18.52
C GLY A 43 27.97 26.71 17.22
N GLY A 44 27.27 26.32 16.19
CA GLY A 44 27.13 26.98 14.89
C GLY A 44 25.65 27.08 14.56
N GLY A 45 25.19 28.24 14.16
CA GLY A 45 23.83 28.65 13.95
C GLY A 45 22.86 27.57 13.52
N ARG A 46 21.63 27.61 14.02
CA ARG A 46 20.52 26.68 13.80
C ARG A 46 20.42 26.33 12.32
N ALA A 47 20.68 25.07 11.94
CA ALA A 47 20.58 24.63 10.55
C ALA A 47 19.14 24.87 10.03
N GLU A 48 19.03 25.48 8.87
CA GLU A 48 17.74 25.81 8.26
C GLU A 48 17.00 24.51 7.92
N MET A 49 15.75 24.40 8.35
CA MET A 49 14.88 23.28 7.97
C MET A 49 14.44 23.45 6.51
N ARG A 50 14.71 22.45 5.69
CA ARG A 50 14.26 22.37 4.30
C ARG A 50 13.12 21.37 4.18
N ALA A 51 12.11 21.71 3.39
CA ALA A 51 10.98 20.84 3.07
C ALA A 51 10.90 20.68 1.55
N GLN A 52 11.00 19.45 1.06
CA GLN A 52 10.89 19.10 -0.34
C GLN A 52 9.70 18.17 -0.53
N ARG A 53 8.77 18.54 -1.42
CA ARG A 53 7.65 17.66 -1.76
C ARG A 53 8.14 16.42 -2.50
N LEU A 54 7.69 15.25 -2.06
CA LEU A 54 7.99 13.99 -2.74
C LEU A 54 6.95 13.74 -3.84
N PRO A 55 7.37 13.27 -5.03
CA PRO A 55 6.45 12.95 -6.13
C PRO A 55 5.61 11.69 -5.85
N ALA A 56 6.02 10.88 -4.88
CA ALA A 56 5.30 9.68 -4.42
C ALA A 56 4.21 10.08 -3.42
N GLY A 57 3.06 9.41 -3.48
CA GLY A 57 1.91 9.70 -2.60
C GLY A 57 0.83 10.49 -3.35
N GLN A 58 0.12 9.83 -4.27
CA GLN A 58 -0.99 10.48 -5.00
C GLN A 58 -2.18 10.77 -4.08
N SER A 59 -2.30 10.03 -2.97
CA SER A 59 -3.40 10.12 -2.03
C SER A 59 -3.16 11.19 -0.96
N ASN A 60 -2.02 11.13 -0.28
CA ASN A 60 -1.66 12.01 0.83
C ASN A 60 -0.38 12.80 0.49
N PRO A 61 -0.41 14.13 0.47
CA PRO A 61 0.76 14.96 0.23
C PRO A 61 1.89 14.61 1.20
N THR A 62 3.09 14.38 0.66
CA THR A 62 4.24 13.91 1.43
C THR A 62 5.45 14.80 1.17
N TRP A 63 6.17 15.19 2.23
CA TRP A 63 7.39 16.00 2.15
C TRP A 63 8.54 15.32 2.86
N ARG A 64 9.73 15.46 2.29
CA ARG A 64 10.99 15.19 2.96
C ARG A 64 11.40 16.44 3.71
N LEU A 65 11.59 16.32 5.02
CA LEU A 65 12.13 17.38 5.88
C LEU A 65 13.59 17.06 6.15
N THR A 66 14.47 18.07 6.01
CA THR A 66 15.91 17.92 6.32
C THR A 66 16.36 19.07 7.20
N GLN A 67 17.15 18.76 8.24
CA GLN A 67 17.78 19.74 9.11
C GLN A 67 19.16 19.21 9.56
N GLY A 68 20.23 19.84 9.12
CA GLY A 68 21.56 19.27 9.26
C GLY A 68 21.67 17.92 8.57
N ASP A 69 22.16 16.92 9.26
CA ASP A 69 22.30 15.53 8.77
C ASP A 69 21.05 14.67 8.99
N GLN A 70 20.01 15.22 9.61
CA GLN A 70 18.79 14.49 9.92
C GLN A 70 17.73 14.68 8.85
N THR A 71 16.97 13.60 8.62
CA THR A 71 15.92 13.57 7.59
C THR A 71 14.69 12.86 8.12
N TRP A 72 13.53 13.48 7.90
CA TRP A 72 12.21 12.93 8.26
C TRP A 72 11.25 13.00 7.07
N VAL A 73 10.12 12.36 7.22
CA VAL A 73 8.98 12.45 6.30
C VAL A 73 7.80 13.06 7.03
N LEU A 74 7.21 14.09 6.45
CA LEU A 74 5.91 14.62 6.84
C LEU A 74 4.86 14.13 5.84
N ARG A 75 3.78 13.55 6.35
CA ARG A 75 2.62 13.12 5.54
C ARG A 75 1.37 13.84 6.06
N ALA A 76 0.64 14.52 5.16
CA ALA A 76 -0.52 15.34 5.51
C ALA A 76 -1.78 14.87 4.80
N LYS A 77 -2.93 15.21 5.35
CA LYS A 77 -4.22 15.07 4.64
C LYS A 77 -4.21 15.91 3.37
N PRO A 78 -4.85 15.43 2.29
CA PRO A 78 -5.12 16.30 1.15
C PRO A 78 -6.08 17.42 1.59
N GLY A 79 -5.81 18.64 1.10
CA GLY A 79 -6.67 19.78 1.43
C GLY A 79 -8.12 19.62 0.94
N PRO A 80 -9.05 20.44 1.43
CA PRO A 80 -10.49 20.33 1.15
C PRO A 80 -10.86 20.42 -0.34
N ALA A 81 -10.00 20.97 -1.17
CA ALA A 81 -10.20 21.07 -2.62
C ALA A 81 -10.07 19.73 -3.39
N ALA A 82 -9.66 18.65 -2.73
CA ALA A 82 -9.42 17.36 -3.40
C ALA A 82 -10.72 16.58 -3.72
N GLY A 83 -11.89 17.03 -3.27
CA GLY A 83 -13.19 16.38 -3.58
C GLY A 83 -13.31 14.93 -3.12
N LEU A 84 -12.53 14.52 -2.12
CA LEU A 84 -12.40 13.14 -1.66
C LEU A 84 -13.37 12.85 -0.51
N LEU A 85 -13.82 11.59 -0.43
CA LEU A 85 -14.71 11.15 0.63
C LEU A 85 -14.03 11.33 2.01
N PRO A 86 -14.73 11.81 3.06
CA PRO A 86 -14.16 12.11 4.38
C PRO A 86 -13.44 10.95 5.07
N SER A 87 -13.73 9.70 4.69
CA SER A 87 -13.11 8.50 5.26
C SER A 87 -11.91 7.96 4.47
N ALA A 88 -11.63 8.51 3.30
CA ALA A 88 -10.43 8.21 2.54
C ALA A 88 -9.33 9.18 3.00
N HIS A 89 -8.15 8.70 3.37
CA HIS A 89 -7.01 9.52 3.80
C HIS A 89 -7.00 9.92 5.28
N ALA A 90 -7.48 9.04 6.14
CA ALA A 90 -7.38 9.24 7.59
C ALA A 90 -5.93 9.00 8.04
N ILE A 91 -5.08 10.04 8.00
CA ILE A 91 -3.67 9.97 8.43
C ILE A 91 -3.54 9.57 9.90
N GLU A 92 -4.56 9.86 10.71
CA GLU A 92 -4.65 9.43 12.10
C GLU A 92 -4.66 7.90 12.21
N ARG A 93 -5.31 7.21 11.25
CA ARG A 93 -5.30 5.75 11.18
C ARG A 93 -3.94 5.22 10.74
N GLU A 94 -3.30 5.86 9.76
CA GLU A 94 -1.94 5.51 9.34
C GLU A 94 -0.96 5.67 10.51
N PHE A 95 -1.02 6.81 11.23
CA PHE A 95 -0.21 7.05 12.40
C PHE A 95 -0.45 5.99 13.49
N ALA A 96 -1.72 5.66 13.77
CA ALA A 96 -2.08 4.68 14.80
C ALA A 96 -1.51 3.29 14.48
N VAL A 97 -1.62 2.81 13.24
CA VAL A 97 -1.09 1.50 12.86
C VAL A 97 0.44 1.48 12.84
N LEU A 98 1.09 2.51 12.32
CA LEU A 98 2.54 2.63 12.35
C LEU A 98 3.08 2.63 13.77
N ARG A 99 2.46 3.39 14.68
CA ARG A 99 2.80 3.41 16.10
C ARG A 99 2.61 2.04 16.77
N ALA A 100 1.52 1.36 16.47
CA ALA A 100 1.24 0.03 17.02
C ALA A 100 2.23 -1.03 16.53
N LEU A 101 2.76 -0.89 15.31
CA LEU A 101 3.72 -1.83 14.72
C LEU A 101 5.15 -1.61 15.18
N GLN A 102 5.48 -0.52 15.84
CA GLN A 102 6.82 -0.31 16.38
C GLN A 102 7.19 -1.42 17.37
N GLY A 103 8.36 -2.06 17.17
CA GLY A 103 8.81 -3.19 17.98
C GLY A 103 7.98 -4.46 17.82
N SER A 104 7.20 -4.62 16.75
CA SER A 104 6.41 -5.83 16.47
C SER A 104 7.17 -6.90 15.68
N GLY A 105 8.33 -6.56 15.12
CA GLY A 105 9.02 -7.39 14.12
C GLY A 105 8.63 -7.08 12.69
N VAL A 106 7.56 -6.31 12.46
CA VAL A 106 7.23 -5.74 11.14
C VAL A 106 8.03 -4.45 10.96
N PRO A 107 8.87 -4.34 9.91
CA PRO A 107 9.63 -3.12 9.68
C PRO A 107 8.72 -1.99 9.21
N VAL A 108 8.69 -0.91 9.97
CA VAL A 108 7.94 0.31 9.66
C VAL A 108 8.76 1.55 10.01
N PRO A 109 8.56 2.69 9.36
CA PRO A 109 9.15 3.95 9.80
C PRO A 109 8.73 4.26 11.23
N ALA A 110 9.65 4.72 12.07
CA ALA A 110 9.28 5.19 13.40
C ALA A 110 8.48 6.50 13.28
N VAL A 111 7.31 6.55 13.92
CA VAL A 111 6.48 7.75 13.96
C VAL A 111 6.78 8.56 15.22
N HIS A 112 6.84 9.88 15.07
CA HIS A 112 7.25 10.79 16.14
C HIS A 112 6.06 11.57 16.73
N ALA A 113 5.28 12.24 15.89
CA ALA A 113 4.17 13.05 16.32
C ALA A 113 3.05 13.13 15.27
N LEU A 114 1.81 13.27 15.76
CA LEU A 114 0.62 13.58 14.97
C LEU A 114 0.13 14.97 15.36
N CYS A 115 -0.13 15.81 14.38
CA CYS A 115 -0.78 17.10 14.51
C CYS A 115 -2.17 17.03 13.89
N GLU A 116 -3.20 17.15 14.73
CA GLU A 116 -4.60 17.23 14.28
C GLU A 116 -5.08 18.68 14.11
N ASP A 117 -4.26 19.67 14.54
CA ASP A 117 -4.54 21.09 14.39
C ASP A 117 -4.25 21.55 12.95
N GLU A 118 -5.30 21.69 12.17
CA GLU A 118 -5.21 22.12 10.77
C GLU A 118 -4.72 23.58 10.62
N SER A 119 -4.72 24.38 11.70
CA SER A 119 -4.24 25.78 11.63
C SER A 119 -2.73 25.89 11.41
N VAL A 120 -1.97 24.83 11.69
CA VAL A 120 -0.50 24.83 11.58
C VAL A 120 -0.02 24.88 10.12
N ILE A 121 -0.54 23.99 9.27
CA ILE A 121 -0.13 23.93 7.86
C ILE A 121 -1.32 23.83 6.88
N GLY A 122 -2.53 24.08 7.35
CA GLY A 122 -3.75 23.98 6.55
C GLY A 122 -4.34 22.56 6.45
N ALA A 123 -3.74 21.57 7.13
CA ALA A 123 -4.19 20.18 7.15
C ALA A 123 -3.58 19.45 8.35
N ALA A 124 -4.26 18.43 8.85
CA ALA A 124 -3.68 17.51 9.82
C ALA A 124 -2.51 16.72 9.17
N PHE A 125 -1.46 16.41 9.95
CA PHE A 125 -0.25 15.73 9.47
C PHE A 125 0.41 14.89 10.56
N TYR A 126 1.29 13.98 10.14
CA TYR A 126 2.22 13.32 11.06
C TYR A 126 3.65 13.32 10.53
N VAL A 127 4.59 13.11 11.44
CA VAL A 127 6.03 13.06 11.15
C VAL A 127 6.57 11.68 11.51
N MET A 128 7.39 11.13 10.62
CA MET A 128 8.05 9.83 10.78
C MET A 128 9.49 9.88 10.28
N ASP A 129 10.27 8.87 10.59
CA ASP A 129 11.63 8.71 10.05
C ASP A 129 11.61 8.60 8.53
N PHE A 130 12.63 9.18 7.92
CA PHE A 130 12.98 8.85 6.54
C PHE A 130 13.79 7.57 6.54
N VAL A 131 13.25 6.52 5.93
CA VAL A 131 13.95 5.24 5.79
C VAL A 131 14.72 5.24 4.47
N ASP A 132 16.06 5.23 4.58
CA ASP A 132 16.91 5.10 3.41
C ASP A 132 16.88 3.67 2.87
N GLY A 133 16.73 3.54 1.55
CA GLY A 133 16.64 2.23 0.92
C GLY A 133 16.21 2.28 -0.54
N ARG A 134 16.00 1.08 -1.10
CA ARG A 134 15.62 0.88 -2.51
C ARG A 134 14.12 0.59 -2.60
N ILE A 135 13.39 1.37 -3.39
CA ILE A 135 12.00 1.09 -3.76
C ILE A 135 12.00 0.43 -5.14
N VAL A 136 11.42 -0.76 -5.21
CA VAL A 136 11.29 -1.53 -6.44
C VAL A 136 10.11 -1.01 -7.25
N ARG A 137 10.32 -0.73 -8.51
CA ARG A 137 9.25 -0.33 -9.45
C ARG A 137 8.89 -1.43 -10.45
N ASP A 138 9.84 -2.30 -10.75
CA ASP A 138 9.66 -3.47 -11.60
C ASP A 138 9.79 -4.73 -10.74
N VAL A 139 8.70 -5.49 -10.64
CA VAL A 139 8.62 -6.69 -9.80
C VAL A 139 9.52 -7.82 -10.27
N THR A 140 10.03 -7.75 -11.51
CA THR A 140 11.03 -8.70 -12.03
C THR A 140 12.44 -8.45 -11.51
N LEU A 141 12.65 -7.29 -10.85
CA LEU A 141 13.94 -6.91 -10.24
C LEU A 141 15.10 -7.03 -11.25
N PRO A 142 15.06 -6.34 -12.40
CA PRO A 142 15.99 -6.56 -13.49
C PRO A 142 17.45 -6.30 -13.12
N ASP A 143 17.69 -5.39 -12.18
CA ASP A 143 19.04 -5.02 -11.71
C ASP A 143 19.62 -6.03 -10.71
N GLU A 144 18.85 -7.02 -10.28
CA GLU A 144 19.26 -8.02 -9.29
C GLU A 144 19.65 -9.35 -9.95
N LYS A 145 20.59 -10.07 -9.35
CA LYS A 145 20.93 -11.44 -9.76
C LYS A 145 19.86 -12.43 -9.25
N PRO A 146 19.69 -13.61 -9.91
CA PRO A 146 18.68 -14.58 -9.50
C PRO A 146 18.66 -14.93 -8.00
N PRO A 147 19.80 -15.19 -7.30
CA PRO A 147 19.76 -15.45 -5.87
C PRO A 147 19.26 -14.27 -5.03
N GLN A 148 19.60 -13.03 -5.42
CA GLN A 148 19.12 -11.82 -4.74
C GLN A 148 17.63 -11.61 -4.97
N ARG A 149 17.12 -11.89 -6.18
CA ARG A 149 15.67 -11.84 -6.45
C ARG A 149 14.91 -12.81 -5.55
N ALA A 150 15.36 -14.07 -5.48
CA ALA A 150 14.75 -15.06 -4.60
C ALA A 150 14.73 -14.59 -3.13
N ALA A 151 15.85 -14.06 -2.64
CA ALA A 151 15.97 -13.58 -1.26
C ALA A 151 15.07 -12.35 -0.98
N LEU A 152 14.92 -11.42 -1.96
CA LEU A 152 14.03 -10.26 -1.82
C LEU A 152 12.56 -10.68 -1.74
N HIS A 153 12.14 -11.64 -2.58
CA HIS A 153 10.80 -12.21 -2.51
C HIS A 153 10.57 -12.99 -1.20
N ASP A 154 11.54 -13.78 -0.75
CA ASP A 154 11.44 -14.50 0.53
C ASP A 154 11.26 -13.55 1.71
N ASP A 155 12.05 -12.47 1.76
CA ASP A 155 11.96 -11.51 2.85
C ASP A 155 10.63 -10.70 2.80
N ALA A 156 10.09 -10.41 1.61
CA ALA A 156 8.76 -9.82 1.49
C ALA A 156 7.68 -10.74 2.09
N VAL A 157 7.73 -12.05 1.81
CA VAL A 157 6.82 -13.04 2.38
C VAL A 157 6.99 -13.16 3.90
N ARG A 158 8.23 -13.12 4.38
CA ARG A 158 8.53 -13.11 5.83
C ARG A 158 7.88 -11.91 6.53
N VAL A 159 7.98 -10.72 5.94
CA VAL A 159 7.36 -9.50 6.48
C VAL A 159 5.84 -9.60 6.48
N LEU A 160 5.25 -10.14 5.41
CA LEU A 160 3.80 -10.35 5.34
C LEU A 160 3.31 -11.33 6.41
N ALA A 161 4.02 -12.46 6.59
CA ALA A 161 3.69 -13.43 7.63
C ALA A 161 3.81 -12.83 9.03
N ALA A 162 4.87 -12.04 9.29
CA ALA A 162 5.06 -11.32 10.54
C ALA A 162 3.92 -10.32 10.80
N LEU A 163 3.47 -9.58 9.77
CA LEU A 163 2.33 -8.66 9.88
C LEU A 163 1.06 -9.40 10.30
N HIS A 164 0.76 -10.52 9.66
CA HIS A 164 -0.44 -11.31 9.96
C HIS A 164 -0.37 -12.04 11.31
N GLY A 165 0.83 -12.17 11.90
CA GLY A 165 1.07 -12.71 13.24
C GLY A 165 1.03 -11.68 14.35
N VAL A 166 0.85 -10.39 14.06
CA VAL A 166 0.80 -9.33 15.08
C VAL A 166 -0.41 -9.51 15.98
N ASP A 167 -0.19 -9.56 17.29
CA ASP A 167 -1.28 -9.43 18.27
C ASP A 167 -1.79 -7.98 18.30
N TRP A 168 -2.68 -7.68 17.37
CA TRP A 168 -3.28 -6.37 17.21
C TRP A 168 -4.08 -5.92 18.43
N ARG A 169 -4.60 -6.85 19.26
CA ARG A 169 -5.30 -6.54 20.50
C ARG A 169 -4.35 -6.02 21.57
N ALA A 170 -3.27 -6.74 21.81
CA ALA A 170 -2.22 -6.32 22.74
C ALA A 170 -1.56 -4.99 22.32
N ARG A 171 -1.64 -4.65 21.01
CA ARG A 171 -1.11 -3.41 20.45
C ARG A 171 -2.10 -2.25 20.37
N GLY A 172 -3.25 -2.38 21.02
CA GLY A 172 -4.25 -1.30 21.12
C GLY A 172 -5.07 -1.05 19.85
N LEU A 173 -5.08 -1.98 18.90
CA LEU A 173 -5.81 -1.86 17.63
C LEU A 173 -7.23 -2.47 17.67
N SER A 174 -7.80 -2.73 18.85
CA SER A 174 -9.14 -3.33 18.99
C SER A 174 -10.24 -2.49 18.32
N GLY A 175 -10.10 -1.17 18.26
CA GLY A 175 -11.00 -0.26 17.55
C GLY A 175 -10.60 0.05 16.10
N PHE A 176 -9.53 -0.58 15.57
CA PHE A 176 -8.95 -0.20 14.28
C PHE A 176 -9.81 -0.61 13.08
N GLY A 177 -10.67 -1.62 13.22
CA GLY A 177 -11.57 -2.09 12.18
C GLY A 177 -12.76 -2.86 12.76
N ARG A 178 -13.71 -3.20 11.90
CA ARG A 178 -14.83 -4.07 12.29
C ARG A 178 -14.36 -5.51 12.32
N HIS A 179 -14.83 -6.27 13.29
CA HIS A 179 -14.40 -7.64 13.53
C HIS A 179 -15.23 -8.69 12.78
N ASP A 180 -16.25 -8.25 12.02
CA ASP A 180 -17.21 -9.11 11.33
C ASP A 180 -17.16 -8.95 9.82
N SER A 181 -17.48 -10.02 9.12
CA SER A 181 -17.85 -10.03 7.69
C SER A 181 -16.96 -9.19 6.77
N PHE A 182 -15.62 -9.23 6.98
CA PHE A 182 -14.66 -8.40 6.22
C PHE A 182 -14.84 -8.56 4.71
N LEU A 183 -14.83 -9.79 4.19
CA LEU A 183 -14.93 -10.07 2.75
C LEU A 183 -16.26 -9.55 2.19
N THR A 184 -17.38 -9.84 2.84
CA THR A 184 -18.71 -9.39 2.42
C THR A 184 -18.78 -7.85 2.33
N ARG A 185 -18.26 -7.16 3.33
CA ARG A 185 -18.23 -5.68 3.33
C ARG A 185 -17.35 -5.12 2.22
N MET A 186 -16.18 -5.74 1.97
CA MET A 186 -15.27 -5.30 0.93
C MET A 186 -15.85 -5.54 -0.47
N ILE A 187 -16.47 -6.69 -0.70
CA ILE A 187 -17.19 -6.98 -1.95
C ILE A 187 -18.26 -5.91 -2.18
N ALA A 188 -19.14 -5.67 -1.20
CA ALA A 188 -20.20 -4.67 -1.31
C ALA A 188 -19.64 -3.25 -1.53
N ARG A 189 -18.53 -2.88 -0.89
CA ARG A 189 -17.85 -1.58 -1.10
C ARG A 189 -17.38 -1.44 -2.54
N TRP A 190 -16.66 -2.42 -3.08
CA TRP A 190 -16.08 -2.34 -4.42
C TRP A 190 -17.13 -2.46 -5.51
N THR A 191 -18.21 -3.22 -5.28
CA THR A 191 -19.38 -3.26 -6.16
C THR A 191 -20.04 -1.88 -6.27
N ARG A 192 -20.27 -1.20 -5.14
CA ARG A 192 -20.82 0.17 -5.15
C ARG A 192 -19.88 1.16 -5.85
N GLN A 193 -18.58 1.06 -5.59
CA GLN A 193 -17.59 1.96 -6.20
C GLN A 193 -17.53 1.76 -7.72
N TYR A 194 -17.55 0.51 -8.19
CA TYR A 194 -17.62 0.20 -9.62
C TYR A 194 -18.91 0.77 -10.23
N ALA A 195 -20.06 0.49 -9.63
CA ALA A 195 -21.35 0.98 -10.13
C ALA A 195 -21.42 2.52 -10.22
N ALA A 196 -20.75 3.23 -9.31
CA ALA A 196 -20.71 4.69 -9.31
C ALA A 196 -19.78 5.30 -10.38
N THR A 197 -18.91 4.49 -11.02
CA THR A 197 -17.88 4.97 -11.94
C THR A 197 -17.96 4.37 -13.34
N VAL A 198 -18.88 3.43 -13.57
CA VAL A 198 -19.01 2.74 -14.85
C VAL A 198 -20.03 3.45 -15.74
N ASP A 199 -19.60 3.83 -16.95
CA ASP A 199 -20.48 4.35 -17.99
C ASP A 199 -20.96 3.19 -18.91
N THR A 200 -20.05 2.29 -19.27
CA THR A 200 -20.35 1.08 -20.04
C THR A 200 -20.02 -0.15 -19.19
N PRO A 201 -21.01 -1.00 -18.86
CA PRO A 201 -20.79 -2.18 -18.04
C PRO A 201 -19.76 -3.15 -18.64
N ILE A 202 -18.91 -3.72 -17.79
CA ILE A 202 -17.98 -4.79 -18.12
C ILE A 202 -18.63 -6.10 -17.67
N ASP A 203 -18.91 -7.00 -18.60
CA ASP A 203 -19.58 -8.29 -18.34
C ASP A 203 -18.95 -9.10 -17.21
N ALA A 204 -17.63 -9.24 -17.24
CA ALA A 204 -16.88 -9.96 -16.20
C ALA A 204 -17.06 -9.32 -14.82
N MET A 205 -17.13 -7.99 -14.72
CA MET A 205 -17.41 -7.30 -13.46
C MET A 205 -18.80 -7.59 -12.93
N GLN A 206 -19.80 -7.66 -13.81
CA GLN A 206 -21.18 -8.00 -13.42
C GLN A 206 -21.25 -9.46 -12.90
N ARG A 207 -20.60 -10.39 -13.60
CA ARG A 207 -20.53 -11.80 -13.18
C ARG A 207 -19.81 -11.95 -11.84
N LEU A 208 -18.67 -11.29 -11.66
CA LEU A 208 -17.92 -11.28 -10.40
C LEU A 208 -18.71 -10.65 -9.26
N ALA A 209 -19.42 -9.56 -9.50
CA ALA A 209 -20.27 -8.89 -8.50
C ALA A 209 -21.42 -9.78 -8.01
N GLN A 210 -21.90 -10.71 -8.85
CA GLN A 210 -22.91 -11.72 -8.48
C GLN A 210 -22.28 -12.97 -7.83
N TRP A 211 -21.15 -13.43 -8.36
CA TRP A 211 -20.50 -14.66 -7.91
C TRP A 211 -19.84 -14.51 -6.55
N LEU A 212 -19.09 -13.42 -6.32
CA LEU A 212 -18.32 -13.22 -5.09
C LEU A 212 -19.18 -13.28 -3.80
N PRO A 213 -20.35 -12.61 -3.71
CA PRO A 213 -21.17 -12.72 -2.50
C PRO A 213 -21.69 -14.14 -2.22
N ALA A 214 -21.93 -14.92 -3.27
CA ALA A 214 -22.45 -16.28 -3.17
C ALA A 214 -21.37 -17.33 -2.81
N HIS A 215 -20.08 -16.96 -2.95
CA HIS A 215 -18.95 -17.88 -2.75
C HIS A 215 -17.98 -17.40 -1.66
N VAL A 216 -18.43 -16.49 -0.78
CA VAL A 216 -17.61 -16.10 0.38
C VAL A 216 -17.28 -17.36 1.18
N PRO A 217 -15.99 -17.67 1.40
CA PRO A 217 -15.62 -18.84 2.19
C PRO A 217 -16.28 -18.82 3.55
N ALA A 218 -16.81 -19.96 3.96
CA ALA A 218 -17.32 -20.11 5.32
C ALA A 218 -16.16 -19.94 6.31
N PRO A 219 -16.36 -19.24 7.44
CA PRO A 219 -15.34 -19.14 8.46
C PRO A 219 -14.98 -20.55 8.96
N GLY A 220 -13.73 -20.92 8.78
CA GLY A 220 -13.17 -22.16 9.34
C GLY A 220 -12.47 -21.89 10.68
N PRO A 221 -12.11 -22.93 11.45
CA PRO A 221 -11.40 -22.77 12.72
C PRO A 221 -10.08 -21.98 12.62
N ALA A 222 -9.42 -22.03 11.46
CA ALA A 222 -8.19 -21.26 11.19
C ALA A 222 -8.47 -19.86 10.67
N ASP A 223 -9.67 -19.57 10.17
CA ASP A 223 -10.10 -18.30 9.61
C ASP A 223 -10.72 -17.35 10.65
N GLU A 224 -10.99 -17.83 11.85
CA GLU A 224 -11.56 -17.01 12.94
C GLU A 224 -10.59 -15.95 13.44
N ALA A 225 -9.30 -16.06 13.13
CA ALA A 225 -8.32 -15.07 13.52
C ALA A 225 -8.20 -13.97 12.47
N LEU A 226 -8.96 -12.88 12.64
CA LEU A 226 -8.67 -11.63 11.97
C LEU A 226 -7.23 -11.24 12.23
N SER A 227 -6.55 -10.83 11.17
CA SER A 227 -5.20 -10.27 11.23
C SER A 227 -5.24 -8.79 10.92
N LEU A 228 -4.21 -8.08 11.34
CA LEU A 228 -3.93 -6.78 10.76
C LEU A 228 -3.48 -7.01 9.31
N VAL A 229 -4.23 -6.45 8.37
CA VAL A 229 -3.92 -6.53 6.94
C VAL A 229 -3.50 -5.17 6.42
N HIS A 230 -2.55 -5.16 5.49
CA HIS A 230 -2.06 -3.95 4.84
C HIS A 230 -3.06 -3.40 3.83
N GLY A 231 -3.69 -4.29 3.08
CA GLY A 231 -4.67 -3.95 2.06
C GLY A 231 -4.09 -3.55 0.70
N ASP A 232 -2.78 -3.29 0.59
CA ASP A 232 -2.04 -3.03 -0.67
C ASP A 232 -0.61 -3.59 -0.58
N PHE A 233 -0.45 -4.81 -0.03
CA PHE A 233 0.88 -5.40 0.16
C PHE A 233 1.49 -5.84 -1.17
N ARG A 234 2.55 -5.16 -1.58
CA ARG A 234 3.24 -5.36 -2.86
C ARG A 234 4.66 -4.84 -2.81
N LEU A 235 5.54 -5.32 -3.69
CA LEU A 235 6.96 -4.97 -3.66
C LEU A 235 7.22 -3.45 -3.73
N GLU A 236 6.38 -2.71 -4.46
CA GLU A 236 6.54 -1.26 -4.61
C GLU A 236 6.22 -0.46 -3.34
N ASN A 237 5.54 -1.08 -2.38
CA ASN A 237 5.28 -0.51 -1.05
C ASN A 237 6.30 -0.97 0.00
N LEU A 238 7.34 -1.71 -0.42
CA LEU A 238 8.43 -2.14 0.44
C LEU A 238 9.69 -1.34 0.16
N VAL A 239 10.35 -0.89 1.21
CA VAL A 239 11.70 -0.33 1.14
C VAL A 239 12.67 -1.43 1.47
N PHE A 240 13.54 -1.76 0.54
CA PHE A 240 14.61 -2.73 0.75
C PHE A 240 15.89 -2.04 1.17
N HIS A 241 16.67 -2.71 2.01
CA HIS A 241 17.99 -2.23 2.42
C HIS A 241 18.86 -1.90 1.19
N PRO A 242 19.73 -0.86 1.24
CA PRO A 242 20.50 -0.43 0.07
C PRO A 242 21.37 -1.52 -0.56
N ARG A 243 21.82 -2.50 0.24
CA ARG A 243 22.77 -3.53 -0.21
C ARG A 243 22.34 -4.97 0.11
N GLU A 244 21.49 -5.17 1.12
CA GLU A 244 21.05 -6.50 1.56
C GLU A 244 19.67 -6.83 0.98
N PRO A 245 19.36 -8.11 0.74
CA PRO A 245 18.02 -8.51 0.31
C PRO A 245 17.06 -8.57 1.51
N ARG A 246 16.83 -7.43 2.16
CA ARG A 246 16.04 -7.31 3.38
C ARG A 246 15.11 -6.10 3.30
N VAL A 247 13.86 -6.28 3.65
CA VAL A 247 12.87 -5.19 3.82
C VAL A 247 13.21 -4.42 5.09
N VAL A 248 13.32 -3.11 4.97
CA VAL A 248 13.60 -2.19 6.08
C VAL A 248 12.42 -1.29 6.42
N ALA A 249 11.43 -1.18 5.54
CA ALA A 249 10.15 -0.57 5.87
C ALA A 249 9.02 -1.06 4.95
N VAL A 250 7.81 -1.13 5.49
CA VAL A 250 6.55 -1.23 4.75
C VAL A 250 5.90 0.14 4.76
N LEU A 251 5.51 0.64 3.60
CA LEU A 251 4.92 1.97 3.38
C LEU A 251 3.46 1.86 2.94
N ASP A 252 2.74 2.98 3.00
CA ASP A 252 1.38 3.16 2.43
C ASP A 252 0.28 2.36 3.14
N TRP A 253 0.10 2.66 4.43
CA TRP A 253 -0.84 1.99 5.33
C TRP A 253 -2.29 2.51 5.25
N GLU A 254 -2.61 3.35 4.28
CA GLU A 254 -3.93 4.01 4.16
C GLU A 254 -5.11 3.02 4.02
N LEU A 255 -4.87 1.82 3.46
CA LEU A 255 -5.86 0.77 3.26
C LEU A 255 -5.85 -0.30 4.37
N SER A 256 -4.97 -0.14 5.36
CA SER A 256 -4.84 -1.11 6.44
C SER A 256 -6.09 -1.22 7.30
N THR A 257 -6.38 -2.43 7.76
CA THR A 257 -7.56 -2.72 8.59
C THR A 257 -7.40 -4.09 9.27
N LEU A 258 -8.37 -4.43 10.12
CA LEU A 258 -8.54 -5.82 10.55
C LEU A 258 -9.29 -6.59 9.47
N GLY A 259 -8.71 -7.67 8.97
CA GLY A 259 -9.23 -8.40 7.82
C GLY A 259 -8.71 -9.82 7.68
N HIS A 260 -9.08 -10.45 6.57
CA HIS A 260 -8.68 -11.82 6.27
C HIS A 260 -7.26 -11.84 5.68
N PRO A 261 -6.28 -12.55 6.28
CA PRO A 261 -4.88 -12.52 5.87
C PRO A 261 -4.66 -13.01 4.44
N LEU A 262 -5.45 -13.99 3.96
CA LEU A 262 -5.32 -14.46 2.58
C LEU A 262 -5.69 -13.38 1.55
N SER A 263 -6.41 -12.31 1.95
CA SER A 263 -6.66 -11.18 1.05
C SER A 263 -5.38 -10.42 0.70
N ASP A 264 -4.46 -10.23 1.66
CA ASP A 264 -3.17 -9.59 1.39
C ASP A 264 -2.22 -10.53 0.64
N LEU A 265 -2.18 -11.81 1.02
CA LEU A 265 -1.35 -12.79 0.33
C LEU A 265 -1.77 -12.92 -1.14
N ALA A 266 -3.08 -13.04 -1.42
CA ALA A 266 -3.58 -13.13 -2.78
C ALA A 266 -3.38 -11.80 -3.55
N TYR A 267 -3.44 -10.65 -2.87
CA TYR A 267 -3.11 -9.36 -3.48
C TYR A 267 -1.65 -9.31 -3.92
N HIS A 268 -0.73 -9.77 -3.08
CA HIS A 268 0.68 -9.91 -3.43
C HIS A 268 0.87 -10.86 -4.62
N CYS A 269 0.19 -11.99 -4.62
CA CYS A 269 0.31 -13.02 -5.66
C CYS A 269 -0.39 -12.67 -6.98
N MET A 270 -1.22 -11.61 -7.06
CA MET A 270 -1.82 -11.21 -8.33
C MET A 270 -0.80 -10.99 -9.45
N ALA A 271 0.43 -10.56 -9.12
CA ALA A 271 1.49 -10.33 -10.10
C ALA A 271 1.84 -11.58 -10.93
N TRP A 272 1.72 -12.78 -10.35
CA TRP A 272 1.96 -14.06 -11.05
C TRP A 272 0.90 -14.38 -12.11
N HIS A 273 -0.29 -13.80 -11.99
CA HIS A 273 -1.43 -14.04 -12.88
C HIS A 273 -1.64 -12.94 -13.91
N LEU A 274 -1.21 -11.70 -13.61
CA LEU A 274 -1.35 -10.58 -14.52
C LEU A 274 -0.37 -10.72 -15.69
N PRO A 275 -0.80 -10.51 -16.94
CA PRO A 275 0.09 -10.53 -18.11
C PRO A 275 1.19 -9.48 -18.02
N GLN A 276 2.33 -9.73 -18.66
CA GLN A 276 3.37 -8.73 -18.82
C GLN A 276 2.82 -7.48 -19.51
N GLY A 277 3.28 -6.30 -19.07
CA GLY A 277 2.79 -5.02 -19.56
C GLY A 277 1.43 -4.61 -19.01
N VAL A 278 0.73 -5.48 -18.28
CA VAL A 278 -0.46 -5.15 -17.50
C VAL A 278 -0.05 -4.91 -16.06
N LEU A 279 0.04 -3.65 -15.67
CA LEU A 279 0.52 -3.25 -14.35
C LEU A 279 1.89 -3.91 -14.07
N ARG A 280 1.99 -4.71 -13.03
CA ARG A 280 3.18 -5.42 -12.57
C ARG A 280 3.13 -6.94 -12.87
N GLY A 281 2.54 -7.32 -13.99
CA GLY A 281 2.30 -8.72 -14.32
C GLY A 281 3.58 -9.48 -14.67
N MET A 282 3.66 -10.73 -14.21
CA MET A 282 4.75 -11.67 -14.47
C MET A 282 4.29 -12.95 -15.19
N ALA A 283 2.99 -13.07 -15.52
CA ALA A 283 2.48 -14.25 -16.20
C ALA A 283 3.19 -14.48 -17.53
N GLY A 284 3.63 -15.73 -17.77
CA GLY A 284 4.35 -16.12 -18.97
C GLY A 284 5.86 -15.89 -18.94
N LEU A 285 6.43 -15.35 -17.85
CA LEU A 285 7.87 -15.29 -17.65
C LEU A 285 8.44 -16.65 -17.23
N ASP A 286 9.67 -16.94 -17.59
CA ASP A 286 10.45 -18.03 -17.01
C ASP A 286 10.96 -17.62 -15.63
N LEU A 287 10.10 -17.82 -14.62
CA LEU A 287 10.38 -17.44 -13.24
C LEU A 287 11.60 -18.19 -12.68
N GLN A 288 11.81 -19.43 -13.10
CA GLN A 288 12.94 -20.23 -12.64
C GLN A 288 14.27 -19.63 -13.14
N ALA A 289 14.35 -19.31 -14.42
CA ALA A 289 15.54 -18.66 -14.99
C ALA A 289 15.80 -17.29 -14.37
N LEU A 290 14.74 -16.57 -14.00
CA LEU A 290 14.84 -15.29 -13.33
C LEU A 290 15.20 -15.39 -11.84
N GLY A 291 15.08 -16.57 -11.21
CA GLY A 291 15.22 -16.74 -9.76
C GLY A 291 14.07 -16.13 -8.96
N ILE A 292 12.90 -16.01 -9.56
CA ILE A 292 11.68 -15.56 -8.90
C ILE A 292 10.92 -16.80 -8.44
N PRO A 293 10.46 -16.88 -7.17
CA PRO A 293 9.70 -18.03 -6.69
C PRO A 293 8.38 -18.17 -7.44
N THR A 294 7.92 -19.40 -7.64
CA THR A 294 6.55 -19.65 -8.13
C THR A 294 5.53 -19.28 -7.07
N GLU A 295 4.29 -19.00 -7.47
CA GLU A 295 3.21 -18.75 -6.51
C GLU A 295 3.08 -19.86 -5.46
N ALA A 296 3.18 -21.11 -5.87
CA ALA A 296 3.13 -22.26 -4.95
C ALA A 296 4.24 -22.22 -3.90
N GLN A 297 5.45 -21.79 -4.27
CA GLN A 297 6.56 -21.61 -3.33
C GLN A 297 6.30 -20.44 -2.38
N VAL A 298 5.75 -19.34 -2.86
CA VAL A 298 5.34 -18.19 -2.02
C VAL A 298 4.30 -18.61 -0.99
N ILE A 299 3.27 -19.33 -1.41
CA ILE A 299 2.23 -19.85 -0.51
C ILE A 299 2.80 -20.80 0.53
N ALA A 300 3.62 -21.77 0.11
CA ALA A 300 4.25 -22.73 1.02
C ALA A 300 5.12 -22.02 2.07
N ARG A 301 5.91 -21.05 1.63
CA ARG A 301 6.77 -20.24 2.51
C ARG A 301 5.97 -19.39 3.50
N TYR A 302 4.87 -18.78 3.02
CA TYR A 302 3.97 -18.02 3.90
C TYR A 302 3.34 -18.91 4.99
N LEU A 303 2.86 -20.11 4.64
CA LEU A 303 2.28 -21.04 5.61
C LEU A 303 3.31 -21.47 6.65
N GLU A 304 4.53 -21.81 6.21
CA GLU A 304 5.63 -22.16 7.10
C GLU A 304 5.93 -21.05 8.12
N LEU A 305 6.08 -19.80 7.63
CA LEU A 305 6.44 -18.65 8.46
C LEU A 305 5.32 -18.17 9.38
N SER A 306 4.08 -18.26 8.93
CA SER A 306 2.90 -17.82 9.70
C SER A 306 2.44 -18.86 10.73
N GLY A 307 2.96 -20.10 10.66
CA GLY A 307 2.49 -21.21 11.49
C GLY A 307 1.04 -21.62 11.20
N ARG A 308 0.46 -21.14 10.10
CA ARG A 308 -0.91 -21.47 9.69
C ARG A 308 -0.93 -22.84 9.05
N ASN A 309 -1.72 -23.75 9.61
CA ASN A 309 -1.98 -25.05 9.03
C ASN A 309 -3.20 -24.97 8.11
N GLY A 310 -3.26 -25.86 7.10
CA GLY A 310 -4.44 -25.96 6.24
C GLY A 310 -4.16 -25.58 4.77
N LEU A 311 -3.09 -26.15 4.20
CA LEU A 311 -2.77 -25.97 2.77
C LEU A 311 -3.96 -26.34 1.87
N ASP A 312 -4.71 -27.39 2.22
CA ASP A 312 -5.87 -27.82 1.44
C ASP A 312 -7.03 -26.83 1.54
N THR A 313 -7.29 -26.29 2.74
CA THR A 313 -8.29 -25.22 2.94
C THR A 313 -7.88 -23.98 2.16
N LEU A 314 -6.61 -23.58 2.24
CA LEU A 314 -6.09 -22.44 1.48
C LEU A 314 -6.28 -22.68 -0.03
N ARG A 315 -5.90 -23.85 -0.54
CA ARG A 315 -6.06 -24.19 -1.97
C ARG A 315 -7.52 -24.11 -2.42
N ALA A 316 -8.44 -24.62 -1.61
CA ALA A 316 -9.87 -24.56 -1.91
C ALA A 316 -10.41 -23.11 -1.96
N GLN A 317 -9.89 -22.21 -1.14
CA GLN A 317 -10.32 -20.81 -1.09
C GLN A 317 -9.51 -19.89 -2.01
N TRP A 318 -8.38 -20.35 -2.53
CA TRP A 318 -7.44 -19.50 -3.26
C TRP A 318 -8.03 -18.83 -4.49
N PRO A 319 -8.80 -19.54 -5.37
CA PRO A 319 -9.45 -18.91 -6.51
C PRO A 319 -10.39 -17.77 -6.11
N PHE A 320 -11.09 -17.91 -4.98
CA PHE A 320 -11.94 -16.83 -4.46
C PHE A 320 -11.14 -15.57 -4.09
N HIS A 321 -10.05 -15.72 -3.34
CA HIS A 321 -9.23 -14.60 -2.91
C HIS A 321 -8.55 -13.88 -4.08
N LEU A 322 -8.08 -14.63 -5.07
CA LEU A 322 -7.53 -14.05 -6.31
C LEU A 322 -8.60 -13.32 -7.11
N ALA A 323 -9.76 -13.95 -7.34
CA ALA A 323 -10.88 -13.35 -8.07
C ALA A 323 -11.37 -12.07 -7.37
N PHE A 324 -11.48 -12.09 -6.04
CA PHE A 324 -11.84 -10.91 -5.25
C PHE A 324 -10.85 -9.75 -5.44
N ASN A 325 -9.55 -10.03 -5.39
CA ASN A 325 -8.53 -8.99 -5.55
C ASN A 325 -8.47 -8.45 -6.98
N LEU A 326 -8.66 -9.29 -7.99
CA LEU A 326 -8.76 -8.85 -9.38
C LEU A 326 -10.03 -8.03 -9.64
N PHE A 327 -11.17 -8.41 -9.06
CA PHE A 327 -12.40 -7.62 -9.06
C PHE A 327 -12.16 -6.23 -8.45
N ARG A 328 -11.53 -6.17 -7.27
CA ARG A 328 -11.15 -4.93 -6.60
C ARG A 328 -10.24 -4.08 -7.47
N LEU A 329 -9.20 -4.68 -8.05
CA LEU A 329 -8.26 -4.00 -8.93
C LEU A 329 -8.96 -3.43 -10.17
N ALA A 330 -9.83 -4.21 -10.81
CA ALA A 330 -10.62 -3.75 -11.95
C ALA A 330 -11.55 -2.58 -11.59
N ALA A 331 -12.17 -2.60 -10.40
CA ALA A 331 -12.98 -1.48 -9.90
C ALA A 331 -12.14 -0.20 -9.67
N ILE A 332 -10.91 -0.34 -9.16
CA ILE A 332 -9.97 0.79 -9.02
C ILE A 332 -9.60 1.37 -10.38
N LEU A 333 -9.26 0.51 -11.35
CA LEU A 333 -8.88 0.90 -12.71
C LEU A 333 -10.04 1.60 -13.43
N GLN A 334 -11.29 1.12 -13.24
CA GLN A 334 -12.48 1.78 -13.76
C GLN A 334 -12.65 3.19 -13.18
N GLY A 335 -12.41 3.35 -11.87
CA GLY A 335 -12.40 4.68 -11.24
C GLY A 335 -11.32 5.61 -11.80
N VAL A 336 -10.15 5.07 -12.16
CA VAL A 336 -9.08 5.83 -12.85
C VAL A 336 -9.54 6.26 -14.23
N ALA A 337 -10.15 5.35 -15.02
CA ALA A 337 -10.71 5.67 -16.34
C ALA A 337 -11.76 6.78 -16.27
N HIS A 338 -12.68 6.66 -15.32
CA HIS A 338 -13.76 7.62 -15.11
C HIS A 338 -13.23 9.03 -14.78
N ARG A 339 -12.24 9.15 -13.90
CA ARG A 339 -11.58 10.44 -13.62
C ARG A 339 -10.83 10.98 -14.82
N ALA A 340 -10.15 10.11 -15.58
CA ALA A 340 -9.42 10.51 -16.79
C ALA A 340 -10.38 11.07 -17.86
N ALA A 341 -11.51 10.42 -18.07
CA ALA A 341 -12.52 10.87 -19.03
C ALA A 341 -13.13 12.25 -18.67
N ARG A 342 -13.12 12.60 -17.37
CA ARG A 342 -13.61 13.90 -16.87
C ARG A 342 -12.51 14.96 -16.72
N GLY A 343 -11.28 14.67 -17.16
CA GLY A 343 -10.17 15.62 -17.10
C GLY A 343 -9.63 15.91 -15.69
N ILE A 344 -10.00 15.07 -14.68
CA ILE A 344 -9.57 15.22 -13.28
C ILE A 344 -8.54 14.18 -12.85
N ALA A 345 -7.95 13.47 -13.82
CA ALA A 345 -6.89 12.51 -13.52
C ALA A 345 -5.54 13.23 -13.32
N SER A 346 -4.82 12.84 -12.30
CA SER A 346 -3.51 13.41 -11.94
C SER A 346 -2.34 12.93 -12.80
N HIS A 347 -2.53 11.93 -13.67
CA HIS A 347 -1.46 11.34 -14.46
C HIS A 347 -1.81 11.22 -15.94
N PRO A 348 -0.89 11.57 -16.87
CA PRO A 348 -1.15 11.52 -18.33
C PRO A 348 -1.55 10.13 -18.85
N GLN A 349 -1.06 9.07 -18.22
CA GLN A 349 -1.35 7.67 -18.62
C GLN A 349 -2.63 7.11 -17.98
N ALA A 350 -3.39 7.90 -17.22
CA ALA A 350 -4.55 7.43 -16.48
C ALA A 350 -5.59 6.74 -17.38
N LEU A 351 -5.81 7.25 -18.60
CA LEU A 351 -6.75 6.64 -19.54
C LEU A 351 -6.27 5.26 -20.02
N ALA A 352 -4.98 5.13 -20.34
CA ALA A 352 -4.38 3.85 -20.74
C ALA A 352 -4.45 2.84 -19.59
N THR A 353 -4.11 3.27 -18.38
CA THR A 353 -4.22 2.46 -17.17
C THR A 353 -5.66 2.00 -16.92
N GLY A 354 -6.63 2.90 -17.07
CA GLY A 354 -8.03 2.61 -16.89
C GLY A 354 -8.57 1.56 -17.87
N ARG A 355 -8.07 1.52 -19.11
CA ARG A 355 -8.44 0.49 -20.11
C ARG A 355 -8.08 -0.94 -19.69
N MET A 356 -7.23 -1.11 -18.70
CA MET A 356 -6.88 -2.43 -18.15
C MET A 356 -8.01 -3.01 -17.28
N ALA A 357 -9.06 -2.26 -16.94
CA ALA A 357 -10.15 -2.74 -16.10
C ALA A 357 -10.83 -4.00 -16.66
N ALA A 358 -11.17 -4.01 -17.96
CA ALA A 358 -11.82 -5.15 -18.58
C ALA A 358 -10.91 -6.40 -18.65
N PRO A 359 -9.67 -6.37 -19.15
CA PRO A 359 -8.78 -7.52 -19.12
C PRO A 359 -8.53 -8.09 -17.72
N VAL A 360 -8.42 -7.23 -16.70
CA VAL A 360 -8.23 -7.66 -15.30
C VAL A 360 -9.50 -8.33 -14.76
N ALA A 361 -10.69 -7.80 -15.07
CA ALA A 361 -11.94 -8.42 -14.69
C ALA A 361 -12.15 -9.79 -15.36
N GLU A 362 -11.83 -9.91 -16.65
CA GLU A 362 -11.89 -11.18 -17.39
C GLU A 362 -10.94 -12.23 -16.79
N LEU A 363 -9.74 -11.83 -16.39
CA LEU A 363 -8.83 -12.71 -15.67
C LEU A 363 -9.45 -13.19 -14.36
N GLY A 364 -9.99 -12.28 -13.56
CA GLY A 364 -10.68 -12.61 -12.31
C GLY A 364 -11.83 -13.57 -12.50
N TRP A 365 -12.63 -13.37 -13.55
CA TRP A 365 -13.73 -14.26 -13.88
C TRP A 365 -13.26 -15.67 -14.28
N ARG A 366 -12.22 -15.78 -15.12
CA ARG A 366 -11.64 -17.08 -15.47
C ARG A 366 -11.12 -17.84 -14.24
N ILE A 367 -10.48 -17.15 -13.30
CA ILE A 367 -10.01 -17.76 -12.05
C ILE A 367 -11.21 -18.23 -11.20
N ALA A 368 -12.25 -17.41 -11.07
CA ALA A 368 -13.46 -17.77 -10.34
C ALA A 368 -14.12 -19.06 -10.87
N GLN A 369 -14.03 -19.30 -12.19
CA GLN A 369 -14.60 -20.49 -12.83
C GLN A 369 -13.77 -21.77 -12.67
N GLN A 370 -12.49 -21.66 -12.26
CA GLN A 370 -11.63 -22.84 -12.09
C GLN A 370 -12.06 -23.72 -10.90
N GLY A 371 -12.92 -23.18 -10.01
CA GLY A 371 -13.38 -23.90 -8.83
C GLY A 371 -12.26 -24.11 -7.80
N PRO A 372 -12.56 -24.79 -6.68
CA PRO A 372 -11.52 -25.26 -5.79
C PRO A 372 -10.69 -26.32 -6.51
N GLY A 373 -9.37 -26.04 -6.68
CA GLY A 373 -8.41 -26.97 -7.28
C GLY A 373 -8.11 -28.19 -6.40
#